data_73a6a03b7432ee1fb718e6249eec99ac
#
_entry.id   73a6a03b7432ee1fb718e6249eec99ac
#
_cell.length_a   1.000
_cell.length_b   1.000
_cell.length_c   1.000
_cell.angle_alpha   90.00
_cell.angle_beta   90.00
_cell.angle_gamma   90.00
#
_symmetry.space_group_name_H-M   'P 1'
#
loop_
_entity.id
_entity.type
_entity.pdbx_description
1 polymer ?
#
loop_
_entity_poly.entity_id
_entity_poly.type
_entity_poly.pdbx_seq_one_letter_code
_entity_poly.pdbx_strand_id
1 'polypeptide(L)'
;MLGFLQGFAYGLFLTCWPWLVVGLLAPPLALPGAEPSRLQAVLRYALILPFVSLLLWLTSLWGGFSPSLWGWLAGLVAIGAALPVERRLRAWWGRRRRARLQARLDAELTRRREREAREAHEADLHHLDSEAPPAGADDLVRALCRAKAALEAKERSDLALQVDRFYSRYRRVLALLEGSFRRDEVTYGRAHGLVSEVGREALGQLEAMATLLEGVAGVDADFVRRRLERREPRLGVEECLALERRLALVEETERDLRRVRARLEAILTLFDDTCVSLARLQAEAPRRLGQDDALEALKRFAERAERYARKES
;
A
#
# COMPACT_ATOMS: atom_id res chain seq x y z
N MET A 1 -1.16 -18.27 55.45
CA MET A 1 -1.53 -17.89 54.04
C MET A 1 -2.86 -18.46 53.59
N LEU A 2 -3.16 -19.74 53.86
CA LEU A 2 -4.42 -20.37 53.43
C LEU A 2 -5.68 -19.71 54.03
N GLY A 3 -5.65 -19.30 55.32
CA GLY A 3 -6.77 -18.57 55.93
C GLY A 3 -7.03 -17.17 55.29
N PHE A 4 -6.00 -16.50 54.74
CA PHE A 4 -6.15 -15.28 54.00
C PHE A 4 -6.86 -15.53 52.65
N LEU A 5 -6.48 -16.59 51.92
CA LEU A 5 -7.12 -17.00 50.67
C LEU A 5 -8.58 -17.37 50.88
N GLN A 6 -8.90 -18.03 52.00
CA GLN A 6 -10.27 -18.39 52.35
C GLN A 6 -11.14 -17.15 52.60
N GLY A 7 -10.65 -16.19 53.40
CA GLY A 7 -11.31 -14.91 53.63
C GLY A 7 -11.47 -14.11 52.32
N PHE A 8 -10.43 -14.06 51.50
CA PHE A 8 -10.46 -13.39 50.21
C PHE A 8 -11.53 -13.97 49.25
N ALA A 9 -11.64 -15.31 49.17
CA ALA A 9 -12.67 -15.95 48.36
C ALA A 9 -14.08 -15.57 48.81
N TYR A 10 -14.35 -15.55 50.11
CA TYR A 10 -15.65 -15.07 50.61
C TYR A 10 -15.93 -13.60 50.27
N GLY A 11 -14.97 -12.71 50.48
CA GLY A 11 -15.12 -11.31 50.15
C GLY A 11 -15.38 -11.06 48.67
N LEU A 12 -14.63 -11.77 47.81
CA LEU A 12 -14.77 -11.72 46.38
C LEU A 12 -16.17 -12.19 45.89
N PHE A 13 -16.64 -13.34 46.47
CA PHE A 13 -17.95 -13.89 46.14
C PHE A 13 -19.09 -12.92 46.49
N LEU A 14 -19.05 -12.35 47.70
CA LEU A 14 -20.05 -11.37 48.14
C LEU A 14 -20.09 -10.10 47.25
N THR A 15 -18.95 -9.62 46.79
CA THR A 15 -18.86 -8.45 45.93
C THR A 15 -19.34 -8.70 44.49
N CYS A 16 -19.42 -9.92 44.05
CA CYS A 16 -19.94 -10.23 42.69
C CYS A 16 -21.37 -9.75 42.51
N TRP A 17 -22.26 -9.88 43.51
CA TRP A 17 -23.64 -9.52 43.42
C TRP A 17 -23.90 -8.00 43.26
N PRO A 18 -23.34 -7.12 44.10
CA PRO A 18 -23.46 -5.67 43.87
C PRO A 18 -22.92 -5.24 42.49
N TRP A 19 -21.74 -5.78 42.10
CA TRP A 19 -21.15 -5.45 40.80
C TRP A 19 -21.94 -6.02 39.62
N LEU A 20 -22.64 -7.14 39.79
CA LEU A 20 -23.56 -7.64 38.76
C LEU A 20 -24.73 -6.64 38.56
N VAL A 21 -25.32 -6.13 39.65
CA VAL A 21 -26.38 -5.14 39.57
C VAL A 21 -25.88 -3.85 38.91
N VAL A 22 -24.72 -3.35 39.29
CA VAL A 22 -24.09 -2.18 38.66
C VAL A 22 -23.83 -2.45 37.17
N GLY A 23 -23.36 -3.65 36.81
CA GLY A 23 -23.10 -4.04 35.43
C GLY A 23 -24.36 -4.16 34.56
N LEU A 24 -25.51 -4.49 35.15
CA LEU A 24 -26.79 -4.52 34.46
C LEU A 24 -27.41 -3.13 34.27
N LEU A 25 -27.28 -2.24 35.28
CA LEU A 25 -27.81 -0.90 35.26
C LEU A 25 -26.91 0.05 34.45
N ALA A 26 -25.61 -0.01 34.68
CA ALA A 26 -24.62 0.87 34.05
C ALA A 26 -23.37 0.08 33.60
N PRO A 27 -23.42 -0.64 32.49
CA PRO A 27 -22.32 -1.47 31.99
C PRO A 27 -20.95 -0.74 31.89
N PRO A 28 -20.90 0.58 31.50
CA PRO A 28 -19.63 1.31 31.40
C PRO A 28 -18.89 1.48 32.74
N LEU A 29 -19.60 1.42 33.86
CA LEU A 29 -18.98 1.54 35.19
C LEU A 29 -18.34 0.23 35.64
N ALA A 30 -18.99 -0.89 35.32
CA ALA A 30 -18.58 -2.22 35.77
C ALA A 30 -17.62 -2.95 34.81
N LEU A 31 -17.60 -2.55 33.53
CA LEU A 31 -16.79 -3.21 32.49
C LEU A 31 -15.74 -2.25 31.92
N PRO A 32 -14.51 -2.70 31.70
CA PRO A 32 -13.43 -1.88 31.13
C PRO A 32 -13.39 -1.88 29.59
N GLY A 33 -14.45 -2.34 28.90
CA GLY A 33 -14.51 -2.43 27.45
C GLY A 33 -14.92 -1.12 26.75
N ALA A 34 -14.61 -1.00 25.46
CA ALA A 34 -15.06 0.14 24.64
C ALA A 34 -16.57 0.09 24.33
N GLU A 35 -17.14 -1.11 24.23
CA GLU A 35 -18.56 -1.39 24.05
C GLU A 35 -19.04 -2.39 25.10
N PRO A 36 -19.29 -1.95 26.32
CA PRO A 36 -19.70 -2.83 27.41
C PRO A 36 -21.13 -3.33 27.20
N SER A 37 -21.32 -4.63 27.10
CA SER A 37 -22.65 -5.25 26.98
C SER A 37 -23.13 -5.83 28.32
N ARG A 38 -24.46 -5.84 28.54
CA ARG A 38 -25.07 -6.46 29.72
C ARG A 38 -24.75 -7.94 29.81
N LEU A 39 -24.66 -8.64 28.71
CA LEU A 39 -24.29 -10.05 28.62
C LEU A 39 -22.86 -10.30 29.15
N GLN A 40 -21.94 -9.41 28.84
CA GLN A 40 -20.56 -9.48 29.37
C GLN A 40 -20.52 -9.24 30.89
N ALA A 41 -21.38 -8.37 31.42
CA ALA A 41 -21.50 -8.16 32.85
C ALA A 41 -22.01 -9.44 33.54
N VAL A 42 -23.05 -10.09 33.02
CA VAL A 42 -23.56 -11.35 33.53
C VAL A 42 -22.47 -12.43 33.47
N LEU A 43 -21.83 -12.63 32.34
CA LEU A 43 -20.79 -13.64 32.17
C LEU A 43 -19.65 -13.44 33.19
N ARG A 44 -19.21 -12.20 33.41
CA ARG A 44 -18.11 -11.86 34.31
C ARG A 44 -18.49 -12.02 35.79
N TYR A 45 -19.61 -11.44 36.22
CA TYR A 45 -19.99 -11.31 37.62
C TYR A 45 -20.87 -12.46 38.13
N ALA A 46 -21.64 -13.13 37.28
CA ALA A 46 -22.46 -14.26 37.65
C ALA A 46 -21.79 -15.64 37.40
N LEU A 47 -20.84 -15.71 36.44
CA LEU A 47 -20.20 -16.97 36.08
C LEU A 47 -18.70 -17.00 36.43
N ILE A 48 -17.91 -16.14 35.83
CA ILE A 48 -16.43 -16.21 35.89
C ILE A 48 -15.92 -15.94 37.34
N LEU A 49 -16.30 -14.80 37.90
CA LEU A 49 -15.80 -14.42 39.23
C LEU A 49 -16.28 -15.33 40.38
N PRO A 50 -17.56 -15.75 40.45
CA PRO A 50 -17.99 -16.74 41.42
C PRO A 50 -17.28 -18.08 41.26
N PHE A 51 -17.03 -18.53 40.00
CA PHE A 51 -16.28 -19.75 39.75
C PHE A 51 -14.83 -19.64 40.23
N VAL A 52 -14.15 -18.53 39.96
CA VAL A 52 -12.80 -18.27 40.48
C VAL A 52 -12.78 -18.24 42.02
N SER A 53 -13.79 -17.58 42.60
CA SER A 53 -13.94 -17.55 44.07
C SER A 53 -14.14 -18.95 44.66
N LEU A 54 -14.94 -19.81 44.03
CA LEU A 54 -15.16 -21.19 44.41
C LEU A 54 -13.86 -22.01 44.35
N LEU A 55 -13.07 -21.85 43.27
CA LEU A 55 -11.77 -22.53 43.14
C LEU A 55 -10.79 -22.07 44.19
N LEU A 56 -10.70 -20.78 44.50
CA LEU A 56 -9.85 -20.24 45.56
C LEU A 56 -10.27 -20.79 46.94
N TRP A 57 -11.57 -20.87 47.20
CA TRP A 57 -12.12 -21.44 48.41
C TRP A 57 -11.78 -22.94 48.53
N LEU A 58 -12.02 -23.71 47.47
CA LEU A 58 -11.76 -25.14 47.42
C LEU A 58 -10.26 -25.45 47.70
N THR A 59 -9.37 -24.69 47.05
CA THR A 59 -7.91 -24.84 47.26
C THR A 59 -7.47 -24.45 48.69
N SER A 60 -8.20 -23.53 49.33
CA SER A 60 -7.87 -23.09 50.70
C SER A 60 -8.31 -24.04 51.80
N LEU A 61 -9.20 -25.00 51.50
CA LEU A 61 -9.69 -26.00 52.48
C LEU A 61 -8.60 -26.94 52.97
N TRP A 62 -7.51 -27.14 52.25
CA TRP A 62 -6.38 -28.00 52.64
C TRP A 62 -5.63 -27.49 53.87
N GLY A 63 -5.84 -26.25 54.32
CA GLY A 63 -5.23 -25.64 55.51
C GLY A 63 -6.14 -25.54 56.73
N GLY A 64 -7.31 -26.19 56.68
CA GLY A 64 -8.30 -26.09 57.77
C GLY A 64 -9.22 -24.87 57.63
N PHE A 65 -10.26 -24.79 58.46
CA PHE A 65 -11.28 -23.78 58.41
C PHE A 65 -10.94 -22.58 59.31
N SER A 66 -10.21 -21.57 58.82
CA SER A 66 -9.87 -20.36 59.57
C SER A 66 -9.81 -19.14 58.67
N PRO A 67 -10.95 -18.59 58.21
CA PRO A 67 -10.97 -17.42 57.32
C PRO A 67 -10.44 -16.19 58.07
N SER A 68 -9.49 -15.46 57.43
CA SER A 68 -8.97 -14.21 58.01
C SER A 68 -9.78 -12.99 57.64
N LEU A 69 -9.99 -12.09 58.58
CA LEU A 69 -10.71 -10.83 58.35
C LEU A 69 -10.02 -9.95 57.29
N TRP A 70 -8.70 -9.92 57.30
CA TRP A 70 -7.92 -9.18 56.30
C TRP A 70 -8.08 -9.72 54.87
N GLY A 71 -8.17 -11.04 54.70
CA GLY A 71 -8.49 -11.67 53.44
C GLY A 71 -9.88 -11.26 52.98
N TRP A 72 -10.86 -11.26 53.85
CA TRP A 72 -12.23 -10.89 53.54
C TRP A 72 -12.34 -9.41 53.07
N LEU A 73 -11.71 -8.45 53.76
CA LEU A 73 -11.64 -7.06 53.37
C LEU A 73 -10.93 -6.87 52.01
N ALA A 74 -9.82 -7.59 51.78
CA ALA A 74 -9.13 -7.54 50.50
C ALA A 74 -10.01 -8.06 49.36
N GLY A 75 -10.80 -9.12 49.57
CA GLY A 75 -11.75 -9.64 48.58
C GLY A 75 -12.86 -8.65 48.23
N LEU A 76 -13.38 -7.91 49.21
CA LEU A 76 -14.39 -6.86 48.99
C LEU A 76 -13.90 -5.73 48.06
N VAL A 77 -12.63 -5.33 48.19
CA VAL A 77 -12.04 -4.22 47.46
C VAL A 77 -11.46 -4.69 46.11
N ALA A 78 -11.24 -5.98 45.93
CA ALA A 78 -10.51 -6.55 44.79
C ALA A 78 -11.10 -6.12 43.42
N ILE A 79 -12.41 -6.21 43.27
CA ILE A 79 -13.09 -5.83 41.99
C ILE A 79 -12.93 -4.34 41.69
N GLY A 80 -13.14 -3.49 42.72
CA GLY A 80 -13.00 -2.06 42.61
C GLY A 80 -11.56 -1.63 42.25
N ALA A 81 -10.55 -2.29 42.79
CA ALA A 81 -9.15 -2.04 42.50
C ALA A 81 -8.71 -2.61 41.12
N ALA A 82 -9.26 -3.76 40.74
CA ALA A 82 -8.92 -4.41 39.45
C ALA A 82 -9.41 -3.59 38.24
N LEU A 83 -10.55 -2.94 38.30
CA LEU A 83 -11.13 -2.17 37.18
C LEU A 83 -10.23 -1.05 36.66
N PRO A 84 -9.68 -0.13 37.48
CA PRO A 84 -8.80 0.92 36.98
C PRO A 84 -7.49 0.37 36.42
N VAL A 85 -6.95 -0.70 37.03
CA VAL A 85 -5.73 -1.36 36.53
C VAL A 85 -5.98 -1.98 35.17
N GLU A 86 -7.07 -2.70 35.01
CA GLU A 86 -7.46 -3.31 33.71
C GLU A 86 -7.69 -2.26 32.62
N ARG A 87 -8.34 -1.13 32.96
CA ARG A 87 -8.53 0.01 32.02
C ARG A 87 -7.19 0.59 31.58
N ARG A 88 -6.24 0.80 32.50
CA ARG A 88 -4.90 1.31 32.19
C ARG A 88 -4.11 0.33 31.31
N LEU A 89 -4.14 -0.96 31.63
CA LEU A 89 -3.48 -2.00 30.85
C LEU A 89 -4.05 -2.07 29.43
N ARG A 90 -5.36 -2.12 29.28
CA ARG A 90 -6.00 -2.15 27.96
C ARG A 90 -5.69 -0.89 27.14
N ALA A 91 -5.70 0.28 27.76
CA ALA A 91 -5.33 1.55 27.10
C ALA A 91 -3.84 1.56 26.67
N TRP A 92 -2.95 0.99 27.50
CA TRP A 92 -1.52 0.85 27.17
C TRP A 92 -1.29 -0.13 26.02
N TRP A 93 -1.93 -1.30 26.03
CA TRP A 93 -1.88 -2.27 24.94
C TRP A 93 -2.45 -1.70 23.65
N GLY A 94 -3.57 -0.96 23.72
CA GLY A 94 -4.18 -0.30 22.58
C GLY A 94 -3.25 0.77 21.94
N ARG A 95 -2.59 1.60 22.78
CA ARG A 95 -1.58 2.57 22.31
C ARG A 95 -0.40 1.88 21.64
N ARG A 96 0.13 0.82 22.26
CA ARG A 96 1.28 0.07 21.73
C ARG A 96 0.96 -0.64 20.42
N ARG A 97 -0.27 -1.16 20.25
CA ARG A 97 -0.73 -1.79 19.02
C ARG A 97 -0.88 -0.76 17.90
N ARG A 98 -1.46 0.42 18.20
CA ARG A 98 -1.59 1.53 17.22
C ARG A 98 -0.22 2.06 16.81
N ALA A 99 0.69 2.28 17.74
CA ALA A 99 2.05 2.73 17.44
C ALA A 99 2.80 1.74 16.53
N ARG A 100 2.64 0.42 16.74
CA ARG A 100 3.24 -0.59 15.87
C ARG A 100 2.64 -0.59 14.46
N LEU A 101 1.33 -0.36 14.32
CA LEU A 101 0.68 -0.25 13.02
C LEU A 101 1.13 1.02 12.28
N GLN A 102 1.18 2.15 12.98
CA GLN A 102 1.69 3.40 12.40
C GLN A 102 3.15 3.26 11.97
N ALA A 103 4.03 2.70 12.82
CA ALA A 103 5.42 2.47 12.45
C ALA A 103 5.60 1.54 11.24
N ARG A 104 4.71 0.57 11.03
CA ARG A 104 4.72 -0.27 9.80
C ARG A 104 4.32 0.52 8.57
N LEU A 105 3.25 1.31 8.67
CA LEU A 105 2.80 2.18 7.56
C LEU A 105 3.87 3.21 7.20
N ASP A 106 4.48 3.85 8.20
CA ASP A 106 5.56 4.81 7.98
C ASP A 106 6.80 4.14 7.34
N ALA A 107 7.14 2.93 7.78
CA ALA A 107 8.23 2.15 7.19
C ALA A 107 7.94 1.74 5.74
N GLU A 108 6.70 1.41 5.40
CA GLU A 108 6.30 1.11 4.02
C GLU A 108 6.36 2.35 3.13
N LEU A 109 5.89 3.50 3.63
CA LEU A 109 5.97 4.77 2.91
C LEU A 109 7.42 5.19 2.69
N THR A 110 8.27 5.03 3.71
CA THR A 110 9.71 5.34 3.59
C THR A 110 10.38 4.42 2.57
N ARG A 111 10.10 3.12 2.61
CA ARG A 111 10.63 2.16 1.62
C ARG A 111 10.15 2.46 0.19
N ARG A 112 8.92 2.93 0.02
CA ARG A 112 8.42 3.37 -1.30
C ARG A 112 9.20 4.59 -1.78
N ARG A 113 9.35 5.62 -0.94
CA ARG A 113 10.12 6.83 -1.26
C ARG A 113 11.60 6.51 -1.56
N GLU A 114 12.21 5.61 -0.80
CA GLU A 114 13.59 5.17 -1.05
C GLU A 114 13.73 4.40 -2.38
N ARG A 115 12.74 3.58 -2.75
CA ARG A 115 12.72 2.90 -4.06
C ARG A 115 12.55 3.90 -5.18
N GLU A 116 11.60 4.82 -5.07
CA GLU A 116 11.38 5.91 -6.03
C GLU A 116 12.63 6.79 -6.16
N ALA A 117 13.28 7.13 -5.05
CA ALA A 117 14.53 7.89 -5.05
C ALA A 117 15.70 7.10 -5.67
N ARG A 118 15.80 5.79 -5.43
CA ARG A 118 16.81 4.94 -6.09
C ARG A 118 16.54 4.80 -7.58
N GLU A 119 15.29 4.53 -7.97
CA GLU A 119 14.87 4.48 -9.37
C GLU A 119 15.13 5.83 -10.07
N ALA A 120 14.98 6.95 -9.36
CA ALA A 120 15.34 8.28 -9.85
C ALA A 120 16.86 8.50 -9.94
N HIS A 121 17.63 7.90 -9.05
CA HIS A 121 19.09 8.09 -9.00
C HIS A 121 19.86 7.10 -9.88
N GLU A 122 19.31 5.90 -10.12
CA GLU A 122 19.89 4.88 -11.03
C GLU A 122 19.79 5.28 -12.52
N ALA A 123 18.89 6.19 -12.86
CA ALA A 123 18.79 6.77 -14.18
C ALA A 123 19.38 8.19 -14.10
N ASP A 124 20.30 8.53 -14.99
CA ASP A 124 20.67 9.89 -15.35
C ASP A 124 19.42 10.59 -15.97
N LEU A 125 18.41 10.84 -15.08
CA LEU A 125 17.07 11.20 -15.48
C LEU A 125 17.06 12.65 -15.93
N HIS A 126 16.90 12.85 -17.23
CA HIS A 126 16.51 14.15 -17.76
C HIS A 126 15.04 14.39 -17.38
N HIS A 127 14.85 15.26 -16.40
CA HIS A 127 13.52 15.68 -16.01
C HIS A 127 12.88 16.48 -17.17
N LEU A 128 11.75 16.00 -17.64
CA LEU A 128 10.96 16.68 -18.66
C LEU A 128 10.00 17.66 -17.97
N ASP A 129 10.11 18.94 -18.29
CA ASP A 129 9.17 19.94 -17.78
C ASP A 129 7.81 19.74 -18.48
N SER A 130 6.78 19.50 -17.67
CA SER A 130 5.42 19.28 -18.17
C SER A 130 4.80 20.56 -18.74
N GLU A 131 5.23 21.76 -18.28
CA GLU A 131 4.70 23.06 -18.70
C GLU A 131 5.51 23.69 -19.84
N ALA A 132 6.83 23.42 -19.90
CA ALA A 132 7.75 24.02 -20.85
C ALA A 132 8.51 22.97 -21.66
N PRO A 133 8.03 22.55 -22.85
CA PRO A 133 8.77 21.64 -23.71
C PRO A 133 10.14 22.20 -24.08
N PRO A 134 11.19 21.37 -24.17
CA PRO A 134 12.53 21.79 -24.55
C PRO A 134 12.54 22.50 -25.92
N ALA A 135 13.42 23.49 -26.10
CA ALA A 135 13.56 24.18 -27.39
C ALA A 135 13.94 23.15 -28.48
N GLY A 136 13.16 23.13 -29.56
CA GLY A 136 13.33 22.19 -30.68
C GLY A 136 12.74 20.80 -30.40
N ALA A 137 11.87 20.67 -29.41
CA ALA A 137 11.15 19.42 -29.10
C ALA A 137 10.36 18.95 -30.35
N ASP A 138 10.47 17.67 -30.68
CA ASP A 138 9.65 17.00 -31.68
C ASP A 138 8.20 16.80 -31.18
N ASP A 139 7.33 16.33 -32.07
CA ASP A 139 5.92 16.11 -31.73
C ASP A 139 5.75 15.05 -30.60
N LEU A 140 6.62 14.06 -30.57
CA LEU A 140 6.62 13.02 -29.53
C LEU A 140 6.95 13.61 -28.17
N VAL A 141 7.99 14.43 -28.06
CA VAL A 141 8.39 15.07 -26.81
C VAL A 141 7.30 16.01 -26.30
N ARG A 142 6.67 16.79 -27.19
CA ARG A 142 5.52 17.63 -26.82
C ARG A 142 4.33 16.82 -26.31
N ALA A 143 4.08 15.65 -26.89
CA ALA A 143 3.03 14.76 -26.42
C ALA A 143 3.39 14.11 -25.06
N LEU A 144 4.66 13.78 -24.83
CA LEU A 144 5.14 13.30 -23.53
C LEU A 144 4.96 14.36 -22.41
N CYS A 145 5.22 15.65 -22.69
CA CYS A 145 4.93 16.73 -21.74
C CYS A 145 3.46 16.74 -21.34
N ARG A 146 2.54 16.64 -22.33
CA ARG A 146 1.09 16.59 -22.06
C ARG A 146 0.69 15.36 -21.25
N ALA A 147 1.22 14.18 -21.60
CA ALA A 147 0.96 12.95 -20.84
C ALA A 147 1.46 13.07 -19.39
N LYS A 148 2.65 13.66 -19.20
CA LYS A 148 3.19 13.92 -17.85
C LYS A 148 2.30 14.86 -17.05
N ALA A 149 1.90 16.02 -17.64
CA ALA A 149 0.99 16.96 -17.00
C ALA A 149 -0.34 16.31 -16.60
N ALA A 150 -0.90 15.43 -17.43
CA ALA A 150 -2.13 14.70 -17.14
C ALA A 150 -1.97 13.75 -15.94
N LEU A 151 -0.82 13.08 -15.81
CA LEU A 151 -0.53 12.17 -14.68
C LEU A 151 -0.25 12.94 -13.38
N GLU A 152 0.45 14.08 -13.46
CA GLU A 152 0.70 14.97 -12.31
C GLU A 152 -0.60 15.58 -11.78
N ALA A 153 -1.51 16.00 -12.66
CA ALA A 153 -2.83 16.50 -12.28
C ALA A 153 -3.70 15.46 -11.53
N LYS A 154 -3.39 14.17 -11.65
CA LYS A 154 -4.04 13.07 -10.91
C LYS A 154 -3.29 12.68 -9.62
N GLU A 155 -2.32 13.47 -9.19
CA GLU A 155 -1.49 13.22 -7.99
C GLU A 155 -0.71 11.88 -8.05
N ARG A 156 -0.44 11.36 -9.27
CA ARG A 156 0.28 10.10 -9.50
C ARG A 156 1.72 10.38 -9.96
N SER A 157 2.51 10.95 -9.06
CA SER A 157 3.93 11.23 -9.29
C SER A 157 4.75 9.99 -9.65
N ASP A 158 4.34 8.81 -9.16
CA ASP A 158 4.93 7.51 -9.48
C ASP A 158 4.81 7.17 -10.97
N LEU A 159 3.70 7.54 -11.61
CA LEU A 159 3.48 7.33 -13.04
C LEU A 159 4.07 8.47 -13.89
N ALA A 160 4.05 9.70 -13.39
CA ALA A 160 4.73 10.83 -14.05
C ALA A 160 6.26 10.60 -14.18
N LEU A 161 6.87 9.94 -13.18
CA LEU A 161 8.28 9.53 -13.23
C LEU A 161 8.59 8.57 -14.40
N GLN A 162 7.63 7.74 -14.81
CA GLN A 162 7.82 6.82 -15.95
C GLN A 162 8.00 7.61 -17.26
N VAL A 163 7.38 8.79 -17.37
CA VAL A 163 7.58 9.68 -18.55
C VAL A 163 9.03 10.16 -18.58
N ASP A 164 9.59 10.60 -17.46
CA ASP A 164 10.99 11.05 -17.37
C ASP A 164 11.97 9.90 -17.69
N ARG A 165 11.70 8.70 -17.19
CA ARG A 165 12.47 7.48 -17.47
C ARG A 165 12.48 7.15 -18.97
N PHE A 166 11.31 7.22 -19.59
CA PHE A 166 11.18 6.99 -21.02
C PHE A 166 11.90 8.07 -21.84
N TYR A 167 11.65 9.35 -21.53
CA TYR A 167 12.27 10.47 -22.21
C TYR A 167 13.80 10.43 -22.19
N SER A 168 14.38 10.10 -21.03
CA SER A 168 15.84 9.97 -20.87
C SER A 168 16.41 8.90 -21.79
N ARG A 169 15.76 7.72 -21.88
CA ARG A 169 16.19 6.62 -22.77
C ARG A 169 16.02 6.98 -24.23
N TYR A 170 14.88 7.56 -24.59
CA TYR A 170 14.61 8.03 -25.94
C TYR A 170 15.69 9.00 -26.42
N ARG A 171 16.00 10.01 -25.61
CA ARG A 171 17.09 10.95 -25.93
C ARG A 171 18.44 10.26 -26.07
N ARG A 172 18.75 9.31 -25.20
CA ARG A 172 20.01 8.58 -25.24
C ARG A 172 20.16 7.77 -26.52
N VAL A 173 19.09 7.08 -26.97
CA VAL A 173 19.11 6.36 -28.25
C VAL A 173 19.32 7.31 -29.40
N LEU A 174 18.62 8.45 -29.44
CA LEU A 174 18.79 9.46 -30.51
C LEU A 174 20.22 10.00 -30.55
N ALA A 175 20.83 10.31 -29.41
CA ALA A 175 22.20 10.77 -29.33
C ALA A 175 23.20 9.71 -29.85
N LEU A 176 22.98 8.44 -29.53
CA LEU A 176 23.80 7.33 -30.05
C LEU A 176 23.62 7.12 -31.55
N LEU A 177 22.39 7.30 -32.08
CA LEU A 177 22.14 7.25 -33.51
C LEU A 177 22.86 8.38 -34.24
N GLU A 178 22.81 9.60 -33.74
CA GLU A 178 23.53 10.75 -34.30
C GLU A 178 25.05 10.59 -34.28
N GLY A 179 25.58 9.88 -33.27
CA GLY A 179 27.00 9.53 -33.19
C GLY A 179 27.41 8.35 -34.06
N SER A 180 26.46 7.49 -34.48
CA SER A 180 26.72 6.28 -35.25
C SER A 180 26.54 6.45 -36.77
N PHE A 181 25.65 7.35 -37.16
CA PHE A 181 25.26 7.57 -38.57
C PHE A 181 25.24 9.05 -38.88
N ARG A 182 25.50 9.39 -40.18
CA ARG A 182 25.32 10.75 -40.65
C ARG A 182 23.83 10.99 -40.89
N ARG A 183 23.34 12.20 -40.56
CA ARG A 183 21.93 12.56 -40.68
C ARG A 183 21.40 12.51 -42.14
N ASP A 184 22.31 12.63 -43.14
CA ASP A 184 22.01 12.53 -44.57
C ASP A 184 21.92 11.08 -45.08
N GLU A 185 22.26 10.09 -44.27
CA GLU A 185 22.20 8.69 -44.64
C GLU A 185 20.77 8.12 -44.56
N VAL A 186 20.41 7.32 -45.58
CA VAL A 186 19.11 6.60 -45.60
C VAL A 186 18.96 5.72 -44.36
N THR A 187 20.06 5.12 -43.89
CA THR A 187 20.11 4.28 -42.70
C THR A 187 19.71 5.04 -41.42
N TYR A 188 20.20 6.28 -41.28
CA TYR A 188 19.80 7.16 -40.17
C TYR A 188 18.28 7.42 -40.21
N GLY A 189 17.74 7.80 -41.36
CA GLY A 189 16.31 8.08 -41.53
C GLY A 189 15.43 6.89 -41.14
N ARG A 190 15.83 5.68 -41.57
CA ARG A 190 15.12 4.43 -41.23
C ARG A 190 15.23 4.10 -39.74
N ALA A 191 16.41 4.20 -39.18
CA ALA A 191 16.66 3.97 -37.75
C ALA A 191 15.88 4.93 -36.86
N HIS A 192 15.92 6.22 -37.18
CA HIS A 192 15.15 7.26 -36.49
C HIS A 192 13.64 7.01 -36.60
N GLY A 193 13.15 6.61 -37.79
CA GLY A 193 11.74 6.24 -37.99
C GLY A 193 11.30 5.10 -37.08
N LEU A 194 12.09 4.01 -36.96
CA LEU A 194 11.81 2.88 -36.08
C LEU A 194 11.81 3.27 -34.58
N VAL A 195 12.77 4.08 -34.14
CA VAL A 195 12.85 4.58 -32.77
C VAL A 195 11.64 5.47 -32.44
N SER A 196 11.24 6.33 -33.38
CA SER A 196 10.06 7.19 -33.23
C SER A 196 8.76 6.42 -33.21
N GLU A 197 8.67 5.30 -33.95
CA GLU A 197 7.50 4.39 -33.93
C GLU A 197 7.32 3.72 -32.57
N VAL A 198 8.41 3.12 -32.03
CA VAL A 198 8.40 2.54 -30.69
C VAL A 198 8.14 3.62 -29.63
N GLY A 199 8.65 4.84 -29.85
CA GLY A 199 8.36 6.00 -29.00
C GLY A 199 6.88 6.36 -28.95
N ARG A 200 6.18 6.28 -30.08
CA ARG A 200 4.72 6.50 -30.14
C ARG A 200 3.94 5.39 -29.43
N GLU A 201 4.40 4.16 -29.53
CA GLU A 201 3.81 3.04 -28.75
C GLU A 201 3.94 3.28 -27.25
N ALA A 202 5.13 3.67 -26.75
CA ALA A 202 5.33 4.02 -25.36
C ALA A 202 4.44 5.18 -24.90
N LEU A 203 4.29 6.22 -25.73
CA LEU A 203 3.37 7.32 -25.49
C LEU A 203 1.93 6.81 -25.34
N GLY A 204 1.47 5.92 -26.22
CA GLY A 204 0.15 5.31 -26.11
C GLY A 204 -0.09 4.59 -24.80
N GLN A 205 0.94 3.89 -24.25
CA GLN A 205 0.86 3.25 -22.92
C GLN A 205 0.75 4.32 -21.81
N LEU A 206 1.48 5.43 -21.89
CA LEU A 206 1.42 6.52 -20.90
C LEU A 206 0.05 7.24 -20.93
N GLU A 207 -0.50 7.49 -22.12
CA GLU A 207 -1.83 8.06 -22.30
C GLU A 207 -2.94 7.12 -21.79
N ALA A 208 -2.77 5.81 -22.03
CA ALA A 208 -3.68 4.80 -21.48
C ALA A 208 -3.70 4.81 -19.93
N MET A 209 -2.53 5.01 -19.29
CA MET A 209 -2.48 5.18 -17.83
C MET A 209 -3.29 6.39 -17.35
N ALA A 210 -3.15 7.54 -18.03
CA ALA A 210 -3.88 8.74 -17.69
C ALA A 210 -5.41 8.55 -17.87
N THR A 211 -5.82 7.86 -18.93
CA THR A 211 -7.23 7.54 -19.21
C THR A 211 -7.82 6.59 -18.16
N LEU A 212 -7.09 5.55 -17.76
CA LEU A 212 -7.53 4.61 -16.71
C LEU A 212 -7.75 5.35 -15.38
N LEU A 213 -6.86 6.26 -15.02
CA LEU A 213 -6.99 7.09 -13.82
C LEU A 213 -8.20 8.03 -13.88
N GLU A 214 -8.52 8.57 -15.05
CA GLU A 214 -9.71 9.39 -15.24
C GLU A 214 -10.99 8.62 -14.90
N GLY A 215 -11.07 7.35 -15.28
CA GLY A 215 -12.24 6.50 -15.03
C GLY A 215 -12.56 6.32 -13.52
N VAL A 216 -11.60 6.47 -12.63
CA VAL A 216 -11.77 6.30 -11.18
C VAL A 216 -11.51 7.58 -10.38
N ALA A 217 -11.31 8.72 -11.03
CA ALA A 217 -10.94 10.00 -10.39
C ALA A 217 -11.92 10.48 -9.30
N GLY A 218 -13.19 10.03 -9.34
CA GLY A 218 -14.21 10.39 -8.35
C GLY A 218 -14.34 9.41 -7.18
N VAL A 219 -13.52 8.36 -7.10
CA VAL A 219 -13.66 7.30 -6.09
C VAL A 219 -12.51 7.36 -5.08
N ASP A 220 -12.80 7.86 -3.86
CA ASP A 220 -11.88 7.76 -2.73
C ASP A 220 -11.94 6.33 -2.15
N ALA A 221 -11.00 5.49 -2.58
CA ALA A 221 -10.91 4.09 -2.14
C ALA A 221 -10.68 3.97 -0.63
N ASP A 222 -9.92 4.90 -0.01
CA ASP A 222 -9.62 4.85 1.42
C ASP A 222 -10.85 5.26 2.25
N PHE A 223 -11.63 6.22 1.77
CA PHE A 223 -12.92 6.55 2.39
C PHE A 223 -13.89 5.37 2.31
N VAL A 224 -14.03 4.76 1.12
CA VAL A 224 -14.92 3.60 0.91
C VAL A 224 -14.52 2.44 1.80
N ARG A 225 -13.23 2.10 1.86
CA ARG A 225 -12.70 1.02 2.70
C ARG A 225 -12.95 1.27 4.18
N ARG A 226 -12.65 2.48 4.68
CA ARG A 226 -12.91 2.85 6.08
C ARG A 226 -14.39 2.79 6.43
N ARG A 227 -15.29 3.15 5.51
CA ARG A 227 -16.73 3.11 5.73
C ARG A 227 -17.25 1.69 5.81
N LEU A 228 -16.76 0.78 4.96
CA LEU A 228 -17.06 -0.66 5.01
C LEU A 228 -16.50 -1.33 6.29
N GLU A 229 -15.26 -0.99 6.69
CA GLU A 229 -14.64 -1.54 7.91
C GLU A 229 -15.35 -1.15 9.20
N ARG A 230 -15.85 0.08 9.27
CA ARG A 230 -16.57 0.59 10.45
C ARG A 230 -17.93 -0.06 10.67
N ARG A 231 -18.48 -0.78 9.67
CA ARG A 231 -19.83 -1.39 9.72
C ARG A 231 -20.79 -0.47 10.46
N GLU A 232 -20.97 0.76 9.96
CA GLU A 232 -21.93 1.68 10.57
C GLU A 232 -23.30 0.97 10.63
N PRO A 233 -23.94 0.87 11.81
CA PRO A 233 -25.18 0.11 11.98
C PRO A 233 -26.37 0.66 11.16
N ARG A 234 -26.15 1.73 10.42
CA ARG A 234 -27.12 2.41 9.56
C ARG A 234 -26.93 2.15 8.05
N LEU A 235 -25.86 1.46 7.65
CA LEU A 235 -25.63 1.12 6.23
C LEU A 235 -26.63 0.05 5.80
N GLY A 236 -27.49 0.41 4.84
CA GLY A 236 -28.36 -0.55 4.17
C GLY A 236 -27.57 -1.54 3.33
N VAL A 237 -28.13 -2.73 3.09
CA VAL A 237 -27.49 -3.78 2.30
C VAL A 237 -27.14 -3.28 0.89
N GLU A 238 -28.03 -2.50 0.26
CA GLU A 238 -27.80 -1.91 -1.07
C GLU A 238 -26.64 -0.91 -1.08
N GLU A 239 -26.49 -0.12 -0.01
CA GLU A 239 -25.39 0.84 0.12
C GLU A 239 -24.05 0.12 0.29
N CYS A 240 -23.99 -0.96 1.07
CA CYS A 240 -22.81 -1.80 1.20
C CYS A 240 -22.39 -2.38 -0.16
N LEU A 241 -23.32 -2.96 -0.91
CA LEU A 241 -23.05 -3.51 -2.24
C LEU A 241 -22.57 -2.44 -3.22
N ALA A 242 -23.11 -1.22 -3.17
CA ALA A 242 -22.65 -0.11 -4.00
C ALA A 242 -21.23 0.33 -3.65
N LEU A 243 -20.87 0.36 -2.37
CA LEU A 243 -19.53 0.68 -1.89
C LEU A 243 -18.52 -0.41 -2.27
N GLU A 244 -18.87 -1.69 -2.10
CA GLU A 244 -18.05 -2.82 -2.54
C GLU A 244 -17.79 -2.78 -4.04
N ARG A 245 -18.81 -2.47 -4.85
CA ARG A 245 -18.65 -2.34 -6.29
C ARG A 245 -17.70 -1.19 -6.67
N ARG A 246 -17.78 -0.03 -6.00
CA ARG A 246 -16.83 1.08 -6.21
C ARG A 246 -15.40 0.68 -5.88
N LEU A 247 -15.20 -0.04 -4.78
CA LEU A 247 -13.87 -0.54 -4.41
C LEU A 247 -13.33 -1.53 -5.44
N ALA A 248 -14.18 -2.44 -5.93
CA ALA A 248 -13.81 -3.40 -6.97
C ALA A 248 -13.37 -2.72 -8.28
N LEU A 249 -14.04 -1.62 -8.70
CA LEU A 249 -13.63 -0.83 -9.86
C LEU A 249 -12.23 -0.22 -9.70
N VAL A 250 -11.91 0.33 -8.52
CA VAL A 250 -10.56 0.86 -8.25
C VAL A 250 -9.51 -0.25 -8.27
N GLU A 251 -9.80 -1.41 -7.68
CA GLU A 251 -8.87 -2.55 -7.67
C GLU A 251 -8.65 -3.13 -9.08
N GLU A 252 -9.66 -3.10 -9.92
CA GLU A 252 -9.56 -3.49 -11.33
C GLU A 252 -8.68 -2.51 -12.10
N THR A 253 -8.92 -1.21 -11.96
CA THR A 253 -8.09 -0.16 -12.57
C THR A 253 -6.63 -0.26 -12.13
N GLU A 254 -6.35 -0.49 -10.85
CA GLU A 254 -4.97 -0.69 -10.36
C GLU A 254 -4.31 -1.96 -10.93
N ARG A 255 -5.08 -3.01 -11.24
CA ARG A 255 -4.56 -4.18 -11.96
C ARG A 255 -4.21 -3.86 -13.41
N ASP A 256 -5.05 -3.08 -14.07
CA ASP A 256 -4.81 -2.65 -15.45
C ASP A 256 -3.62 -1.70 -15.55
N LEU A 257 -3.49 -0.75 -14.64
CA LEU A 257 -2.31 0.11 -14.52
C LEU A 257 -1.01 -0.70 -14.37
N ARG A 258 -1.04 -1.77 -13.54
CA ARG A 258 0.14 -2.65 -13.41
C ARG A 258 0.48 -3.37 -14.71
N ARG A 259 -0.52 -3.78 -15.51
CA ARG A 259 -0.31 -4.39 -16.85
C ARG A 259 0.31 -3.39 -17.82
N VAL A 260 -0.25 -2.19 -17.89
CA VAL A 260 0.28 -1.13 -18.78
C VAL A 260 1.70 -0.74 -18.37
N ARG A 261 1.98 -0.62 -17.05
CA ARG A 261 3.34 -0.38 -16.55
C ARG A 261 4.32 -1.49 -16.94
N ALA A 262 3.92 -2.75 -16.86
CA ALA A 262 4.77 -3.87 -17.27
C ALA A 262 5.12 -3.82 -18.77
N ARG A 263 4.18 -3.41 -19.63
CA ARG A 263 4.45 -3.19 -21.06
C ARG A 263 5.44 -2.04 -21.28
N LEU A 264 5.27 -0.93 -20.56
CA LEU A 264 6.20 0.19 -20.65
C LEU A 264 7.61 -0.23 -20.21
N GLU A 265 7.76 -0.99 -19.14
CA GLU A 265 9.07 -1.51 -18.69
C GLU A 265 9.71 -2.44 -19.76
N ALA A 266 8.92 -3.23 -20.48
CA ALA A 266 9.43 -4.02 -21.60
C ALA A 266 9.95 -3.12 -22.74
N ILE A 267 9.26 -2.02 -23.05
CA ILE A 267 9.71 -1.03 -24.05
C ILE A 267 11.00 -0.34 -23.56
N LEU A 268 11.08 0.04 -22.28
CA LEU A 268 12.28 0.65 -21.69
C LEU A 268 13.50 -0.28 -21.81
N THR A 269 13.32 -1.57 -21.48
CA THR A 269 14.37 -2.59 -21.64
C THR A 269 14.83 -2.69 -23.09
N LEU A 270 13.91 -2.62 -24.02
CA LEU A 270 14.20 -2.66 -25.44
C LEU A 270 15.04 -1.46 -25.90
N PHE A 271 14.77 -0.25 -25.35
CA PHE A 271 15.61 0.94 -25.57
C PHE A 271 17.02 0.74 -24.97
N ASP A 272 17.13 0.17 -23.78
CA ASP A 272 18.43 -0.09 -23.14
C ASP A 272 19.25 -1.10 -23.97
N ASP A 273 18.65 -2.20 -24.47
CA ASP A 273 19.28 -3.16 -25.39
C ASP A 273 19.76 -2.49 -26.68
N THR A 274 18.97 -1.56 -27.20
CA THR A 274 19.32 -0.80 -28.41
C THR A 274 20.50 0.13 -28.15
N CYS A 275 20.51 0.83 -27.00
CA CYS A 275 21.67 1.65 -26.60
C CYS A 275 22.95 0.82 -26.53
N VAL A 276 22.91 -0.37 -25.91
CA VAL A 276 24.07 -1.27 -25.81
C VAL A 276 24.55 -1.72 -27.21
N SER A 277 23.61 -2.07 -28.08
CA SER A 277 23.93 -2.51 -29.45
C SER A 277 24.56 -1.38 -30.27
N LEU A 278 24.01 -0.17 -30.23
CA LEU A 278 24.58 1.01 -30.90
C LEU A 278 25.95 1.41 -30.34
N ALA A 279 26.12 1.36 -28.99
CA ALA A 279 27.41 1.64 -28.37
C ALA A 279 28.50 0.64 -28.80
N ARG A 280 28.17 -0.64 -28.93
CA ARG A 280 29.09 -1.67 -29.46
C ARG A 280 29.49 -1.38 -30.89
N LEU A 281 28.52 -1.03 -31.77
CA LEU A 281 28.81 -0.64 -33.15
C LEU A 281 29.75 0.58 -33.22
N GLN A 282 29.56 1.57 -32.38
CA GLN A 282 30.49 2.72 -32.30
C GLN A 282 31.88 2.31 -31.85
N ALA A 283 31.99 1.39 -30.88
CA ALA A 283 33.29 0.93 -30.40
C ALA A 283 34.04 0.05 -31.44
N GLU A 284 33.32 -0.62 -32.33
CA GLU A 284 33.83 -1.49 -33.38
C GLU A 284 34.02 -0.77 -34.73
N ALA A 285 33.49 0.42 -34.90
CA ALA A 285 33.54 1.24 -36.11
C ALA A 285 34.96 1.47 -36.72
N PRO A 286 36.11 1.42 -35.96
CA PRO A 286 37.41 1.43 -36.56
C PRO A 286 37.73 0.18 -37.41
N ARG A 287 36.94 -0.87 -37.30
CA ARG A 287 37.13 -2.16 -38.00
C ARG A 287 35.94 -2.51 -38.87
N ARG A 288 35.68 -1.75 -39.93
CA ARG A 288 34.85 -2.13 -41.10
C ARG A 288 33.69 -3.10 -40.77
N LEU A 289 32.69 -2.70 -40.00
CA LEU A 289 31.45 -3.44 -39.89
C LEU A 289 30.35 -2.72 -40.67
N GLY A 290 29.64 -3.48 -41.48
CA GLY A 290 28.68 -2.93 -42.44
C GLY A 290 27.50 -2.26 -41.76
N GLN A 291 27.02 -1.20 -42.36
CA GLN A 291 25.79 -0.45 -42.00
C GLN A 291 24.57 -1.38 -41.90
N ASP A 292 24.61 -2.55 -42.53
CA ASP A 292 23.53 -3.54 -42.53
C ASP A 292 23.30 -4.21 -41.18
N ASP A 293 24.35 -4.44 -40.39
CA ASP A 293 24.23 -5.08 -39.04
C ASP A 293 23.52 -4.20 -38.02
N ALA A 294 23.74 -2.87 -38.09
CA ALA A 294 23.05 -1.91 -37.23
C ALA A 294 21.55 -1.81 -37.59
N LEU A 295 21.24 -1.80 -38.88
CA LEU A 295 19.86 -1.76 -39.36
C LEU A 295 19.12 -3.05 -38.99
N GLU A 296 19.80 -4.19 -39.04
CA GLU A 296 19.21 -5.48 -38.68
C GLU A 296 18.95 -5.59 -37.17
N ALA A 297 19.84 -5.03 -36.32
CA ALA A 297 19.61 -4.92 -34.90
C ALA A 297 18.39 -4.03 -34.59
N LEU A 298 18.21 -2.91 -35.29
CA LEU A 298 17.08 -2.02 -35.16
C LEU A 298 15.77 -2.61 -35.72
N LYS A 299 15.83 -3.40 -36.80
CA LYS A 299 14.65 -4.16 -37.26
C LYS A 299 14.20 -5.19 -36.25
N ARG A 300 15.13 -5.93 -35.66
CA ARG A 300 14.82 -6.87 -34.56
C ARG A 300 14.25 -6.17 -33.32
N PHE A 301 14.67 -4.95 -33.09
CA PHE A 301 14.09 -4.08 -32.07
C PHE A 301 12.62 -3.76 -32.37
N ALA A 302 12.30 -3.23 -33.56
CA ALA A 302 10.93 -2.89 -33.94
C ALA A 302 10.00 -4.13 -33.97
N GLU A 303 10.45 -5.25 -34.51
CA GLU A 303 9.69 -6.51 -34.51
C GLU A 303 9.41 -7.06 -33.10
N ARG A 304 10.32 -6.84 -32.14
CA ARG A 304 10.07 -7.18 -30.73
C ARG A 304 9.05 -6.24 -30.10
N ALA A 305 9.14 -4.95 -30.37
CA ALA A 305 8.17 -3.98 -29.88
C ALA A 305 6.75 -4.27 -30.37
N GLU A 306 6.58 -4.57 -31.67
CA GLU A 306 5.28 -4.99 -32.22
C GLU A 306 4.74 -6.29 -31.62
N ARG A 307 5.59 -7.25 -31.29
CA ARG A 307 5.16 -8.51 -30.63
C ARG A 307 4.66 -8.26 -29.22
N TYR A 308 5.22 -7.30 -28.50
CA TYR A 308 4.72 -6.93 -27.17
C TYR A 308 3.38 -6.18 -27.27
N ALA A 309 3.18 -5.38 -28.31
CA ALA A 309 1.91 -4.68 -28.56
C ALA A 309 0.77 -5.65 -28.94
N ARG A 310 1.05 -6.70 -29.76
CA ARG A 310 0.04 -7.66 -30.28
C ARG A 310 -0.32 -8.81 -29.35
N LYS A 311 0.46 -9.14 -28.36
CA LYS A 311 0.31 -10.40 -27.60
C LYS A 311 -0.91 -10.48 -26.68
N GLU A 312 -1.76 -9.43 -26.64
CA GLU A 312 -2.97 -9.36 -25.80
C GLU A 312 -4.14 -8.57 -26.45
N SER A 313 -4.27 -8.58 -27.76
CA SER A 313 -5.52 -8.13 -28.44
C SER A 313 -6.53 -9.28 -28.53
#